data_a98c686da32d9a14f47e926ca8409efe
#
_entry.id   a98c686da32d9a14f47e926ca8409efe
#
_cell.length_a   1.000
_cell.length_b   1.000
_cell.length_c   1.000
_cell.angle_alpha   90.00
_cell.angle_beta   90.00
_cell.angle_gamma   90.00
#
_symmetry.space_group_name_H-M   'P 1'
#
loop_
_entity.id
_entity.type
_entity.pdbx_description
1 polymer ?
#
loop_
_entity_poly.entity_id
_entity_poly.type
_entity_poly.pdbx_seq_one_letter_code
_entity_poly.pdbx_strand_id
1 'polypeptide(L)'
;MAHVKVKTGEYTIPALTTQDFTFWWGDDYLPAAYFNVSIEPNAEGLGMIPLREERRQLTTIAPNGHRQPQLILTLRNNNHFDVPFFANHILVSV
;
A
#
# COMPACT_ATOMS: atom_id res chain seq x y z
N MET A 1 24.39 -5.47 -7.52
CA MET A 1 23.39 -5.08 -8.56
C MET A 1 22.01 -4.92 -7.91
N ALA A 2 21.37 -3.80 -8.14
CA ALA A 2 20.03 -3.57 -7.61
C ALA A 2 18.99 -4.34 -8.43
N HIS A 3 18.03 -4.92 -7.74
CA HIS A 3 16.89 -5.60 -8.36
C HIS A 3 15.62 -4.85 -8.02
N VAL A 4 14.79 -4.61 -9.03
CA VAL A 4 13.49 -3.97 -8.86
C VAL A 4 12.40 -5.03 -9.03
N LYS A 5 11.53 -5.11 -8.04
CA LYS A 5 10.37 -6.00 -8.06
C LYS A 5 9.10 -5.18 -7.87
N VAL A 6 8.05 -5.55 -8.60
CA VAL A 6 6.76 -4.89 -8.55
C VAL A 6 5.67 -5.94 -8.38
N LYS A 7 4.71 -5.66 -7.52
CA LYS A 7 3.48 -6.45 -7.45
C LYS A 7 2.28 -5.55 -7.16
N THR A 8 1.11 -5.98 -7.60
CA THR A 8 -0.13 -5.23 -7.41
C THR A 8 -1.13 -6.08 -6.63
N GLY A 9 -1.70 -5.48 -5.60
CA GLY A 9 -2.81 -6.06 -4.85
C GLY A 9 -4.07 -5.23 -5.06
N GLU A 10 -5.22 -5.84 -4.87
CA GLU A 10 -6.51 -5.18 -5.00
C GLU A 10 -7.21 -5.16 -3.65
N TYR A 11 -7.75 -3.99 -3.28
CA TYR A 11 -8.36 -3.74 -1.98
C TYR A 11 -9.60 -2.87 -2.17
N THR A 12 -10.39 -2.76 -1.10
CA THR A 12 -11.58 -1.89 -1.08
C THR A 12 -11.64 -1.15 0.23
N ILE A 13 -11.91 0.15 0.18
CA ILE A 13 -12.18 0.94 1.37
C ILE A 13 -13.66 1.31 1.42
N PRO A 14 -14.38 0.97 2.51
CA PRO A 14 -15.80 1.25 2.63
C PRO A 14 -16.13 2.75 2.58
N ALA A 15 -17.36 3.05 2.20
CA ALA A 15 -17.88 4.41 2.15
C ALA A 15 -17.69 5.15 3.48
N LEU A 16 -17.29 6.42 3.40
CA LEU A 16 -17.19 7.33 4.54
C LEU A 16 -16.36 6.76 5.71
N THR A 17 -15.31 6.03 5.38
CA THR A 17 -14.49 5.30 6.35
C THR A 17 -13.04 5.75 6.27
N THR A 18 -12.39 5.84 7.42
CA THR A 18 -10.93 5.94 7.54
C THR A 18 -10.40 4.59 7.99
N GLN A 19 -9.43 4.07 7.27
CA GLN A 19 -8.92 2.72 7.53
C GLN A 19 -7.42 2.66 7.35
N ASP A 20 -6.74 1.89 8.20
CA ASP A 20 -5.34 1.57 8.06
C ASP A 20 -5.17 0.34 7.17
N PHE A 21 -4.27 0.44 6.21
CA PHE A 21 -3.84 -0.66 5.37
C PHE A 21 -2.36 -0.90 5.61
N THR A 22 -2.03 -2.15 5.91
CA THR A 22 -0.65 -2.55 6.19
C THR A 22 -0.13 -3.38 5.03
N PHE A 23 0.99 -2.97 4.47
CA PHE A 23 1.60 -3.62 3.33
C PHE A 23 3.03 -4.05 3.66
N TRP A 24 3.40 -5.25 3.23
CA TRP A 24 4.77 -5.75 3.30
C TRP A 24 5.04 -6.59 2.06
N TRP A 25 6.32 -6.82 1.78
CA TRP A 25 6.65 -7.56 0.58
C TRP A 25 6.31 -9.05 0.70
N GLY A 26 6.50 -9.63 1.85
CA GLY A 26 6.15 -11.03 2.11
C GLY A 26 7.34 -11.98 2.03
N ASP A 27 7.38 -12.80 1.00
CA ASP A 27 8.21 -14.01 1.00
C ASP A 27 9.69 -13.81 0.67
N ASP A 28 10.07 -12.68 0.09
CA ASP A 28 11.45 -12.41 -0.28
C ASP A 28 12.18 -11.68 0.85
N TYR A 29 13.08 -12.38 1.51
CA TYR A 29 13.88 -11.81 2.60
C TYR A 29 15.12 -11.06 2.09
N LEU A 30 15.00 -10.37 0.98
CA LEU A 30 16.10 -9.62 0.43
C LEU A 30 16.25 -8.29 1.17
N PRO A 31 17.50 -7.85 1.40
CA PRO A 31 17.72 -6.53 1.95
C PRO A 31 17.10 -5.46 1.03
N ALA A 32 16.14 -4.73 1.56
CA ALA A 32 15.48 -3.68 0.80
C ALA A 32 16.21 -2.36 0.94
N ALA A 33 16.63 -1.79 -0.18
CA ALA A 33 17.12 -0.42 -0.23
C ALA A 33 15.96 0.57 -0.28
N TYR A 34 14.83 0.16 -0.84
CA TYR A 34 13.64 1.00 -0.98
C TYR A 34 12.38 0.13 -1.07
N PHE A 35 11.36 0.56 -0.38
CA PHE A 35 10.03 -0.04 -0.47
C PHE A 35 8.97 1.06 -0.46
N ASN A 36 8.03 1.00 -1.38
CA ASN A 36 6.92 1.94 -1.42
C ASN A 36 5.67 1.28 -1.99
N VAL A 37 4.53 1.89 -1.69
CA VAL A 37 3.23 1.47 -2.22
C VAL A 37 2.52 2.70 -2.72
N SER A 38 2.08 2.68 -3.97
CA SER A 38 1.24 3.73 -4.54
C SER A 38 -0.18 3.23 -4.69
N ILE A 39 -1.14 4.11 -4.41
CA ILE A 39 -2.56 3.81 -4.46
C ILE A 39 -3.16 4.34 -5.76
N GLU A 40 -3.86 3.46 -6.46
CA GLU A 40 -4.56 3.80 -7.70
C GLU A 40 -6.03 3.39 -7.57
N PRO A 41 -6.96 4.34 -7.42
CA PRO A 41 -8.37 4.01 -7.35
C PRO A 41 -8.84 3.31 -8.62
N ASN A 42 -9.62 2.26 -8.45
CA ASN A 42 -10.21 1.48 -9.53
C ASN A 42 -11.71 1.73 -9.60
N ALA A 43 -12.12 2.98 -9.45
CA ALA A 43 -13.52 3.39 -9.60
C ALA A 43 -13.61 4.32 -10.80
N GLU A 44 -14.43 3.93 -11.77
CA GLU A 44 -14.75 4.79 -12.90
C GLU A 44 -16.02 5.56 -12.57
N GLY A 45 -16.04 6.83 -12.95
CA GLY A 45 -17.24 7.62 -12.81
C GLY A 45 -16.95 9.08 -12.50
N LEU A 46 -17.90 9.93 -12.92
CA LEU A 46 -17.89 11.34 -12.60
C LEU A 46 -18.28 11.54 -11.13
N GLY A 47 -17.58 12.43 -10.46
CA GLY A 47 -17.93 12.82 -9.10
C GLY A 47 -17.28 12.00 -7.99
N MET A 48 -16.36 11.09 -8.31
CA MET A 48 -15.59 10.42 -7.27
C MET A 48 -14.65 11.40 -6.59
N ILE A 49 -14.71 11.43 -5.26
CA ILE A 49 -13.76 12.18 -4.46
C ILE A 49 -12.51 11.34 -4.31
N PRO A 50 -11.30 11.85 -4.62
CA PRO A 50 -10.07 11.06 -4.43
C PRO A 50 -9.90 10.56 -3.01
N LEU A 51 -9.35 9.37 -2.85
CA LEU A 51 -8.98 8.85 -1.54
C LEU A 51 -7.92 9.75 -0.93
N ARG A 52 -8.11 10.11 0.34
CA ARG A 52 -7.18 10.97 1.05
C ARG A 52 -6.19 10.12 1.86
N GLU A 53 -4.91 10.36 1.64
CA GLU A 53 -3.87 9.75 2.44
C GLU A 53 -3.68 10.59 3.71
N GLU A 54 -4.13 10.05 4.86
CA GLU A 54 -4.03 10.73 6.15
C GLU A 54 -2.67 10.52 6.79
N ARG A 55 -2.06 9.34 6.58
CA ARG A 55 -0.80 8.97 7.19
C ARG A 55 -0.07 7.94 6.33
N ARG A 56 1.24 8.07 6.27
CA ARG A 56 2.15 7.11 5.64
C ARG A 56 3.32 6.86 6.60
N GLN A 57 3.49 5.62 7.03
CA GLN A 57 4.55 5.25 7.95
C GLN A 57 5.29 4.02 7.46
N LEU A 58 6.58 4.18 7.20
CA LEU A 58 7.46 3.07 6.83
C LEU A 58 8.17 2.59 8.08
N THR A 59 8.07 1.29 8.35
CA THR A 59 8.72 0.64 9.46
C THR A 59 9.46 -0.61 8.99
N THR A 60 10.19 -1.23 9.88
CA THR A 60 10.83 -2.52 9.63
C THR A 60 10.25 -3.54 10.60
N ILE A 61 9.79 -4.66 10.08
CA ILE A 61 9.38 -5.81 10.88
C ILE A 61 10.38 -6.94 10.68
N ALA A 62 10.42 -7.88 11.61
CA ALA A 62 11.36 -8.98 11.56
C ALA A 62 10.68 -10.31 11.88
N PRO A 63 9.70 -10.76 11.06
CA PRO A 63 9.09 -12.06 11.27
C PRO A 63 10.14 -13.16 11.07
N ASN A 64 10.18 -14.10 12.00
CA ASN A 64 11.13 -15.21 11.97
C ASN A 64 12.62 -14.78 11.87
N GLY A 65 12.94 -13.59 12.41
CA GLY A 65 14.31 -13.07 12.38
C GLY A 65 14.74 -12.41 11.08
N HIS A 66 13.89 -12.38 10.06
CA HIS A 66 14.18 -11.74 8.78
C HIS A 66 13.59 -10.34 8.73
N ARG A 67 14.43 -9.34 8.46
CA ARG A 67 13.99 -7.96 8.38
C ARG A 67 13.26 -7.70 7.07
N GLN A 68 12.07 -7.11 7.16
CA GLN A 68 11.26 -6.73 6.02
C GLN A 68 10.72 -5.31 6.21
N PRO A 69 10.62 -4.52 5.14
CA PRO A 69 9.93 -3.25 5.21
C PRO A 69 8.43 -3.47 5.34
N GLN A 70 7.79 -2.63 6.14
CA GLN A 70 6.34 -2.59 6.28
C GLN A 70 5.87 -1.15 6.13
N LEU A 71 4.87 -0.93 5.32
CA LEU A 71 4.27 0.38 5.12
C LEU A 71 2.83 0.37 5.62
N ILE A 72 2.50 1.33 6.47
CA ILE A 72 1.14 1.54 6.94
C ILE A 72 0.61 2.80 6.28
N LEU A 73 -0.49 2.65 5.53
CA LEU A 73 -1.21 3.77 4.94
C LEU A 73 -2.55 3.91 5.63
N THR A 74 -2.84 5.10 6.14
CA THR A 74 -4.17 5.44 6.63
C THR A 74 -4.88 6.20 5.52
N LEU A 75 -5.95 5.62 4.98
CA LEU A 75 -6.72 6.20 3.90
C LEU A 75 -8.11 6.59 4.37
N ARG A 76 -8.59 7.73 3.86
CA ARG A 76 -9.96 8.18 4.08
C ARG A 76 -10.74 8.15 2.77
N ASN A 77 -11.88 7.47 2.79
CA ASN A 77 -12.85 7.51 1.71
C ASN A 77 -13.99 8.46 2.08
N ASN A 78 -14.07 9.59 1.38
CA ASN A 78 -15.12 10.60 1.58
C ASN A 78 -16.30 10.41 0.63
N ASN A 79 -16.33 9.32 -0.12
CA ASN A 79 -17.42 8.98 -1.01
C ASN A 79 -18.52 8.22 -0.25
N HIS A 80 -19.76 8.33 -0.72
CA HIS A 80 -20.90 7.61 -0.18
C HIS A 80 -21.03 6.19 -0.74
N PHE A 81 -19.96 5.66 -1.31
CA PHE A 81 -19.87 4.32 -1.86
C PHE A 81 -18.49 3.73 -1.58
N ASP A 82 -18.40 2.41 -1.59
CA ASP A 82 -17.13 1.71 -1.43
C ASP A 82 -16.24 1.97 -2.64
N VAL A 83 -14.95 2.22 -2.40
CA VAL A 83 -13.98 2.49 -3.47
C VAL A 83 -12.98 1.35 -3.55
N PRO A 84 -12.99 0.58 -4.64
CA PRO A 84 -11.91 -0.38 -4.91
C PRO A 84 -10.67 0.37 -5.37
N PHE A 85 -9.50 -0.14 -5.01
CA PHE A 85 -8.24 0.46 -5.42
C PHE A 85 -7.16 -0.61 -5.58
N PHE A 86 -6.16 -0.29 -6.41
CA PHE A 86 -4.96 -1.07 -6.53
C PHE A 86 -3.86 -0.49 -5.65
N ALA A 87 -3.14 -1.36 -4.96
CA ALA A 87 -1.93 -1.00 -4.24
C ALA A 87 -0.74 -1.54 -5.02
N ASN A 88 0.04 -0.65 -5.61
CA ASN A 88 1.20 -1.01 -6.41
C ASN A 88 2.45 -0.98 -5.54
N HIS A 89 2.98 -2.16 -5.23
CA HIS A 89 4.16 -2.31 -4.39
C HIS A 89 5.42 -2.28 -5.25
N ILE A 90 6.41 -1.51 -4.83
CA ILE A 90 7.74 -1.46 -5.44
C ILE A 90 8.77 -1.78 -4.38
N LEU A 91 9.60 -2.77 -4.66
CA LEU A 91 10.73 -3.13 -3.82
C LEU A 91 12.01 -3.01 -4.65
N VAL A 92 12.99 -2.28 -4.14
CA VAL A 92 14.33 -2.22 -4.70
C VAL A 92 15.27 -2.89 -3.71
N SER A 93 15.87 -4.00 -4.10
CA SER A 93 16.86 -4.71 -3.28
C SER A 93 18.28 -4.35 -3.70
N VAL A 94 19.18 -4.56 -2.78
CA VAL A 94 20.60 -4.32 -3.03
C VAL A 94 21.22 -5.48 -3.83
#